data_52f389cc187ce69582ba5d5e30f711e9
#
_entry.id   52f389cc187ce69582ba5d5e30f711e9
#
_cell.length_a   1.000
_cell.length_b   1.000
_cell.length_c   1.000
_cell.angle_alpha   90.00
_cell.angle_beta   90.00
_cell.angle_gamma   90.00
#
_symmetry.space_group_name_H-M   'P 1'
#
loop_
_entity.id
_entity.type
_entity.pdbx_description
1 polymer ?
#
loop_
_entity_poly.entity_id
_entity_poly.type
_entity_poly.pdbx_seq_one_letter_code
_entity_poly.pdbx_strand_id
1 'polypeptide(L)'
;VRALDGRHFFTMDQDGQRKGWTTLVSPGATQIVTGEDLVKGQNAIFVEAENGDIIIKATDGNIRFEGDKIDFVAREEFNVESHGKIDINGNNVNIEARARMRITARQFLQVDAPCGMQILSKIIQGVSAATDKPTSYLSTGG
;
A
#
# COMPACT_ATOMS: atom_id res chain seq x y z
N VAL A 1 -18.17 -2.82 29.89
CA VAL A 1 -17.53 -1.81 30.75
C VAL A 1 -17.81 -0.44 30.17
N ARG A 2 -18.27 0.51 30.95
CA ARG A 2 -18.47 1.91 30.57
C ARG A 2 -17.70 2.81 31.51
N ALA A 3 -17.11 3.88 31.01
CA ALA A 3 -16.59 4.95 31.86
C ALA A 3 -17.75 5.80 32.45
N LEU A 4 -17.49 6.53 33.53
CA LEU A 4 -18.48 7.37 34.19
C LEU A 4 -19.05 8.49 33.28
N ASP A 5 -18.30 8.94 32.29
CA ASP A 5 -18.73 9.94 31.33
C ASP A 5 -19.65 9.39 30.21
N GLY A 6 -19.85 8.08 30.14
CA GLY A 6 -20.71 7.40 29.18
C GLY A 6 -20.21 7.43 27.72
N ARG A 7 -19.09 8.12 27.44
CA ARG A 7 -18.54 8.25 26.07
C ARG A 7 -17.53 7.17 25.72
N HIS A 8 -16.86 6.61 26.73
CA HIS A 8 -15.95 5.47 26.54
C HIS A 8 -16.70 4.19 26.86
N PHE A 9 -16.75 3.24 25.95
CA PHE A 9 -17.38 1.96 26.22
C PHE A 9 -16.77 0.81 25.42
N PHE A 10 -16.82 -0.35 26.03
CA PHE A 10 -16.59 -1.64 25.40
C PHE A 10 -17.89 -2.45 25.56
N THR A 11 -18.43 -2.92 24.46
CA THR A 11 -19.69 -3.65 24.41
C THR A 11 -19.50 -4.97 23.67
N MET A 12 -20.07 -6.04 24.21
CA MET A 12 -20.23 -7.33 23.56
C MET A 12 -21.74 -7.63 23.52
N ASP A 13 -22.29 -7.72 22.32
CA ASP A 13 -23.71 -8.00 22.10
C ASP A 13 -23.86 -9.42 21.56
N GLN A 14 -24.39 -10.33 22.37
CA GLN A 14 -24.61 -11.72 21.99
C GLN A 14 -26.06 -12.04 21.60
N ASP A 15 -27.02 -11.31 22.17
CA ASP A 15 -28.45 -11.63 22.10
C ASP A 15 -29.30 -10.59 21.35
N GLY A 16 -28.73 -9.46 20.98
CA GLY A 16 -29.42 -8.40 20.27
C GLY A 16 -29.58 -8.63 18.75
N GLN A 17 -30.11 -7.63 18.06
CA GLN A 17 -30.25 -7.64 16.60
C GLN A 17 -28.89 -7.70 15.88
N ARG A 18 -27.80 -7.41 16.58
CA ARG A 18 -26.41 -7.44 16.08
C ARG A 18 -25.64 -8.57 16.75
N LYS A 19 -26.06 -9.79 16.57
CA LYS A 19 -25.44 -10.98 17.17
C LYS A 19 -23.93 -11.01 16.94
N GLY A 20 -23.18 -11.12 18.06
CA GLY A 20 -21.73 -11.26 18.02
C GLY A 20 -20.95 -9.95 17.77
N TRP A 21 -21.55 -8.77 17.86
CA TRP A 21 -20.81 -7.51 17.73
C TRP A 21 -20.02 -7.17 18.99
N THR A 22 -18.76 -6.82 18.77
CA THR A 22 -17.90 -6.23 19.79
C THR A 22 -17.54 -4.81 19.38
N THR A 23 -17.76 -3.84 20.25
CA THR A 23 -17.49 -2.43 19.95
C THR A 23 -16.61 -1.82 21.03
N LEU A 24 -15.50 -1.22 20.64
CA LEU A 24 -14.67 -0.37 21.48
C LEU A 24 -14.76 1.07 20.97
N VAL A 25 -15.27 1.97 21.77
CA VAL A 25 -15.37 3.40 21.45
C VAL A 25 -14.61 4.22 22.48
N SER A 26 -13.78 5.12 21.98
CA SER A 26 -13.11 6.14 22.77
C SER A 26 -13.21 7.49 22.04
N PRO A 27 -13.70 8.56 22.67
CA PRO A 27 -13.72 9.89 22.09
C PRO A 27 -12.31 10.53 22.03
N GLY A 28 -11.35 9.95 22.72
CA GLY A 28 -9.94 10.34 22.70
C GLY A 28 -9.07 9.27 22.05
N ALA A 29 -7.84 9.16 22.48
CA ALA A 29 -6.89 8.18 21.98
C ALA A 29 -7.16 6.77 22.53
N THR A 30 -6.95 5.76 21.69
CA THR A 30 -6.82 4.36 22.10
C THR A 30 -5.41 3.90 21.76
N GLN A 31 -4.70 3.36 22.73
CA GLN A 31 -3.36 2.83 22.56
C GLN A 31 -3.33 1.34 22.92
N ILE A 32 -2.70 0.54 22.06
CA ILE A 32 -2.44 -0.88 22.31
C ILE A 32 -0.93 -1.06 22.26
N VAL A 33 -0.33 -1.44 23.38
CA VAL A 33 1.09 -1.70 23.53
C VAL A 33 1.26 -3.14 23.99
N THR A 34 2.03 -3.90 23.24
CA THR A 34 2.26 -5.31 23.54
C THR A 34 3.70 -5.71 23.15
N GLY A 35 4.15 -6.84 23.65
CA GLY A 35 5.37 -7.47 23.14
C GLY A 35 6.63 -7.20 23.95
N GLU A 36 6.57 -6.57 25.13
CA GLU A 36 7.73 -6.29 25.97
C GLU A 36 8.56 -7.55 26.27
N ASP A 37 7.88 -8.65 26.57
CA ASP A 37 8.53 -9.94 26.93
C ASP A 37 8.59 -10.95 25.77
N LEU A 38 8.23 -10.54 24.54
CA LEU A 38 8.21 -11.44 23.39
C LEU A 38 9.61 -11.64 22.76
N VAL A 39 9.89 -12.85 22.35
CA VAL A 39 11.07 -13.17 21.55
C VAL A 39 10.86 -12.68 20.11
N LYS A 40 11.91 -12.17 19.48
CA LYS A 40 11.88 -11.72 18.09
C LYS A 40 11.31 -12.84 17.18
N GLY A 41 10.31 -12.46 16.36
CA GLY A 41 9.63 -13.37 15.44
C GLY A 41 8.31 -13.95 15.96
N GLN A 42 7.92 -13.66 17.21
CA GLN A 42 6.59 -13.97 17.71
C GLN A 42 5.61 -12.85 17.37
N ASN A 43 4.33 -13.21 17.15
CA ASN A 43 3.27 -12.24 16.90
C ASN A 43 2.84 -11.58 18.22
N ALA A 44 3.04 -10.28 18.35
CA ALA A 44 2.55 -9.50 19.48
C ALA A 44 1.07 -9.11 19.32
N ILE A 45 0.66 -8.79 18.09
CA ILE A 45 -0.73 -8.50 17.72
C ILE A 45 -1.06 -9.31 16.47
N PHE A 46 -2.17 -10.02 16.50
CA PHE A 46 -2.72 -10.76 15.39
C PHE A 46 -4.17 -10.32 15.15
N VAL A 47 -4.45 -9.90 13.92
CA VAL A 47 -5.79 -9.48 13.50
C VAL A 47 -6.17 -10.30 12.28
N GLU A 48 -7.22 -11.09 12.38
CA GLU A 48 -7.73 -11.96 11.32
C GLU A 48 -9.23 -11.82 11.18
N ALA A 49 -9.72 -11.77 9.96
CA ALA A 49 -11.12 -11.98 9.62
C ALA A 49 -11.20 -13.28 8.80
N GLU A 50 -11.79 -14.33 9.36
CA GLU A 50 -11.98 -15.60 8.64
C GLU A 50 -12.90 -15.42 7.43
N ASN A 51 -13.95 -14.61 7.60
CA ASN A 51 -14.88 -14.23 6.55
C ASN A 51 -15.18 -12.75 6.64
N GLY A 52 -15.18 -12.04 5.52
CA GLY A 52 -15.43 -10.61 5.46
C GLY A 52 -14.15 -9.79 5.41
N ASP A 53 -14.26 -8.48 5.63
CA ASP A 53 -13.21 -7.51 5.38
C ASP A 53 -12.61 -6.96 6.68
N ILE A 54 -11.33 -6.59 6.63
CA ILE A 54 -10.69 -5.75 7.64
C ILE A 54 -10.56 -4.35 7.05
N ILE A 55 -11.21 -3.36 7.68
CA ILE A 55 -11.19 -1.97 7.23
C ILE A 55 -10.40 -1.13 8.24
N ILE A 56 -9.33 -0.48 7.78
CA ILE A 56 -8.55 0.49 8.54
C ILE A 56 -8.73 1.85 7.89
N LYS A 57 -9.32 2.81 8.60
CA LYS A 57 -9.66 4.13 8.06
C LYS A 57 -9.28 5.24 9.03
N ALA A 58 -8.59 6.25 8.53
CA ALA A 58 -8.43 7.55 9.17
C ALA A 58 -9.17 8.60 8.33
N THR A 59 -10.22 9.24 8.87
CA THR A 59 -11.05 10.19 8.12
C THR A 59 -10.31 11.50 7.86
N ASP A 60 -9.73 12.08 8.90
CA ASP A 60 -9.03 13.38 8.84
C ASP A 60 -7.58 13.27 9.34
N GLY A 61 -6.99 12.10 9.26
CA GLY A 61 -5.64 11.84 9.76
C GLY A 61 -4.84 10.95 8.83
N ASN A 62 -3.70 10.48 9.32
CA ASN A 62 -2.76 9.64 8.59
C ASN A 62 -2.80 8.20 9.10
N ILE A 63 -2.58 7.25 8.20
CA ILE A 63 -2.27 5.87 8.52
C ILE A 63 -0.78 5.68 8.24
N ARG A 64 -0.01 5.26 9.25
CA ARG A 64 1.43 4.98 9.13
C ARG A 64 1.72 3.54 9.48
N PHE A 65 2.42 2.87 8.60
CA PHE A 65 3.01 1.55 8.84
C PHE A 65 4.53 1.72 8.93
N GLU A 66 5.12 1.22 9.98
CA GLU A 66 6.57 1.32 10.22
C GLU A 66 7.09 0.01 10.80
N GLY A 67 8.19 -0.48 10.30
CA GLY A 67 8.83 -1.71 10.74
C GLY A 67 10.07 -2.02 9.91
N ASP A 68 10.88 -2.96 10.38
CA ASP A 68 12.05 -3.47 9.64
C ASP A 68 11.64 -4.08 8.30
N LYS A 69 10.46 -4.71 8.25
CA LYS A 69 9.89 -5.30 7.06
C LYS A 69 8.37 -5.13 7.06
N ILE A 70 7.83 -4.70 5.93
CA ILE A 70 6.39 -4.59 5.71
C ILE A 70 6.06 -5.37 4.44
N ASP A 71 5.22 -6.41 4.55
CA ASP A 71 4.76 -7.22 3.43
C ASP A 71 3.29 -6.96 3.14
N PHE A 72 2.96 -6.65 1.90
CA PHE A 72 1.60 -6.63 1.39
C PHE A 72 1.45 -7.75 0.37
N VAL A 73 0.59 -8.73 0.66
CA VAL A 73 0.35 -9.88 -0.20
C VAL A 73 -1.12 -9.94 -0.57
N ALA A 74 -1.44 -9.80 -1.85
CA ALA A 74 -2.78 -9.96 -2.38
C ALA A 74 -2.80 -11.17 -3.34
N ARG A 75 -3.83 -12.01 -3.25
CA ARG A 75 -3.98 -13.17 -4.12
C ARG A 75 -4.52 -12.79 -5.49
N GLU A 76 -5.38 -11.79 -5.56
CA GLU A 76 -6.07 -11.37 -6.77
C GLU A 76 -5.67 -9.97 -7.19
N GLU A 77 -5.90 -8.95 -6.35
CA GLU A 77 -5.73 -7.56 -6.75
C GLU A 77 -5.15 -6.72 -5.61
N PHE A 78 -4.20 -5.87 -5.92
CA PHE A 78 -3.63 -4.88 -5.01
C PHE A 78 -3.68 -3.50 -5.66
N ASN A 79 -4.55 -2.63 -5.16
CA ASN A 79 -4.76 -1.28 -5.67
C ASN A 79 -4.10 -0.24 -4.77
N VAL A 80 -3.37 0.69 -5.38
CA VAL A 80 -2.84 1.89 -4.73
C VAL A 80 -3.30 3.11 -5.51
N GLU A 81 -4.12 3.95 -4.90
CA GLU A 81 -4.63 5.18 -5.49
C GLU A 81 -4.33 6.39 -4.61
N SER A 82 -3.93 7.50 -5.21
CA SER A 82 -3.75 8.78 -4.54
C SER A 82 -4.25 9.90 -5.44
N HIS A 83 -5.06 10.81 -4.91
CA HIS A 83 -5.44 12.04 -5.59
C HIS A 83 -4.30 13.09 -5.62
N GLY A 84 -3.27 12.89 -4.82
CA GLY A 84 -2.08 13.72 -4.78
C GLY A 84 -0.86 12.99 -5.32
N LYS A 85 0.13 12.80 -4.48
CA LYS A 85 1.43 12.24 -4.83
C LYS A 85 1.59 10.81 -4.33
N ILE A 86 2.29 9.99 -5.10
CA ILE A 86 2.82 8.69 -4.68
C ILE A 86 4.34 8.75 -4.80
N ASP A 87 5.04 8.58 -3.71
CA ASP A 87 6.51 8.46 -3.66
C ASP A 87 6.91 7.03 -3.32
N ILE A 88 7.79 6.47 -4.13
CA ILE A 88 8.43 5.18 -3.89
C ILE A 88 9.93 5.41 -3.89
N ASN A 89 10.55 5.34 -2.72
CA ASN A 89 11.98 5.56 -2.54
C ASN A 89 12.64 4.32 -1.91
N GLY A 90 13.77 3.94 -2.42
CA GLY A 90 14.55 2.82 -1.90
C GLY A 90 15.92 2.75 -2.55
N ASN A 91 16.86 2.09 -1.89
CA ASN A 91 18.17 1.81 -2.50
C ASN A 91 18.01 0.93 -3.74
N ASN A 92 17.07 -0.03 -3.68
CA ASN A 92 16.70 -0.87 -4.81
C ASN A 92 15.18 -0.91 -4.90
N VAL A 93 14.63 -0.63 -6.07
CA VAL A 93 13.22 -0.78 -6.40
C VAL A 93 13.10 -1.79 -7.53
N ASN A 94 12.49 -2.93 -7.28
CA ASN A 94 12.24 -3.95 -8.30
C ASN A 94 10.75 -4.02 -8.60
N ILE A 95 10.39 -3.88 -9.88
CA ILE A 95 9.01 -3.99 -10.37
C ILE A 95 9.00 -5.03 -11.47
N GLU A 96 8.33 -6.15 -11.23
CA GLU A 96 8.24 -7.26 -12.17
C GLU A 96 6.79 -7.54 -12.55
N ALA A 97 6.52 -7.74 -13.83
CA ALA A 97 5.24 -8.16 -14.36
C ALA A 97 5.43 -9.38 -15.27
N ARG A 98 4.79 -10.50 -14.95
CA ARG A 98 4.89 -11.73 -15.75
C ARG A 98 4.22 -11.63 -17.11
N ALA A 99 3.19 -10.81 -17.25
CA ALA A 99 2.43 -10.68 -18.48
C ALA A 99 2.58 -9.30 -19.11
N ARG A 100 2.16 -8.24 -18.43
CA ARG A 100 2.16 -6.89 -18.97
C ARG A 100 2.44 -5.86 -17.90
N MET A 101 3.32 -4.91 -18.19
CA MET A 101 3.47 -3.67 -17.45
C MET A 101 3.03 -2.50 -18.34
N ARG A 102 2.22 -1.59 -17.81
CA ARG A 102 1.81 -0.38 -18.50
C ARG A 102 2.11 0.84 -17.64
N ILE A 103 2.86 1.78 -18.20
CA ILE A 103 3.13 3.07 -17.58
C ILE A 103 2.52 4.15 -18.47
N THR A 104 1.64 4.97 -17.94
CA THR A 104 0.95 6.02 -18.67
C THR A 104 1.04 7.32 -17.90
N ALA A 105 1.54 8.38 -18.50
CA ALA A 105 1.53 9.74 -18.00
C ALA A 105 0.71 10.62 -18.94
N ARG A 106 -0.25 11.39 -18.43
CA ARG A 106 -1.08 12.28 -19.25
C ARG A 106 -0.33 13.52 -19.74
N GLN A 107 0.62 14.00 -18.94
CA GLN A 107 1.37 15.22 -19.25
C GLN A 107 2.83 14.90 -19.57
N PHE A 108 3.55 14.28 -18.65
CA PHE A 108 4.98 14.08 -18.79
C PHE A 108 5.46 12.82 -18.04
N LEU A 109 6.29 12.04 -18.68
CA LEU A 109 7.04 10.93 -18.09
C LEU A 109 8.52 11.23 -18.21
N GLN A 110 9.20 11.39 -17.07
CA GLN A 110 10.65 11.56 -17.01
C GLN A 110 11.30 10.31 -16.41
N VAL A 111 12.38 9.88 -17.04
CA VAL A 111 13.23 8.81 -16.54
C VAL A 111 14.66 9.32 -16.52
N ASP A 112 15.20 9.55 -15.32
CA ASP A 112 16.58 9.99 -15.11
C ASP A 112 17.42 8.81 -14.61
N ALA A 113 18.47 8.50 -15.33
CA ALA A 113 19.40 7.43 -14.99
C ALA A 113 20.84 7.93 -15.20
N PRO A 114 21.41 8.74 -14.27
CA PRO A 114 22.71 9.39 -14.47
C PRO A 114 23.87 8.40 -14.66
N CYS A 115 23.75 7.18 -14.14
CA CYS A 115 24.74 6.13 -14.29
C CYS A 115 24.46 5.16 -15.44
N GLY A 116 23.37 5.36 -16.16
CA GLY A 116 22.98 4.55 -17.31
C GLY A 116 21.63 3.88 -17.18
N MET A 117 21.03 3.56 -18.31
CA MET A 117 19.78 2.83 -18.45
C MET A 117 19.99 1.69 -19.45
N GLN A 118 19.60 0.48 -19.04
CA GLN A 118 19.63 -0.67 -19.93
C GLN A 118 18.20 -1.09 -20.30
N ILE A 119 17.93 -1.17 -21.61
CA ILE A 119 16.66 -1.67 -22.13
C ILE A 119 16.95 -2.89 -22.98
N LEU A 120 16.52 -4.07 -22.51
CA LEU A 120 16.65 -5.33 -23.24
C LEU A 120 15.29 -5.71 -23.81
N SER A 121 15.14 -5.60 -25.12
CA SER A 121 13.91 -5.96 -25.82
C SER A 121 14.20 -6.49 -27.22
N LYS A 122 13.36 -7.42 -27.67
CA LYS A 122 13.42 -7.85 -29.08
C LYS A 122 12.87 -6.79 -30.03
N ILE A 123 11.95 -5.94 -29.56
CA ILE A 123 11.33 -4.88 -30.35
C ILE A 123 11.19 -3.64 -29.48
N ILE A 124 11.78 -2.53 -29.93
CA ILE A 124 11.57 -1.20 -29.36
C ILE A 124 10.94 -0.35 -30.45
N GLN A 125 9.71 0.11 -30.23
CA GLN A 125 9.04 1.07 -31.13
C GLN A 125 8.84 2.39 -30.41
N GLY A 126 9.38 3.47 -30.96
CA GLY A 126 9.12 4.84 -30.54
C GLY A 126 8.27 5.55 -31.57
N VAL A 127 7.13 6.11 -31.17
CA VAL A 127 6.31 6.96 -32.05
C VAL A 127 6.25 8.35 -31.44
N SER A 128 6.68 9.35 -32.18
CA SER A 128 6.49 10.76 -31.79
C SER A 128 5.19 11.29 -32.42
N ALA A 129 4.26 11.73 -31.60
CA ALA A 129 2.99 12.31 -32.06
C ALA A 129 3.15 13.67 -32.77
N ALA A 130 4.33 14.30 -32.67
CA ALA A 130 4.58 15.63 -33.26
C ALA A 130 5.01 15.61 -34.72
N THR A 131 5.41 14.48 -35.26
CA THR A 131 6.01 14.43 -36.61
C THR A 131 5.67 13.18 -37.40
N ASP A 132 4.61 12.54 -37.34
CA ASP A 132 4.26 11.33 -38.16
C ASP A 132 5.44 10.43 -38.61
N LYS A 133 6.60 10.61 -38.04
CA LYS A 133 7.81 9.82 -38.33
C LYS A 133 8.24 9.03 -37.11
N PRO A 134 8.43 7.72 -37.21
CA PRO A 134 9.02 6.94 -36.17
C PRO A 134 10.44 7.41 -35.86
N THR A 135 10.69 7.90 -34.67
CA THR A 135 12.04 8.19 -34.19
C THR A 135 12.55 6.97 -33.42
N SER A 136 13.46 6.24 -34.01
CA SER A 136 14.22 5.20 -33.31
C SER A 136 15.44 5.84 -32.68
N TYR A 137 15.48 5.89 -31.36
CA TYR A 137 16.72 6.21 -30.63
C TYR A 137 17.38 4.91 -30.18
N LEU A 138 18.10 4.29 -31.08
CA LEU A 138 19.05 3.24 -30.76
C LEU A 138 20.45 3.79 -31.08
N SER A 139 21.12 4.31 -30.04
CA SER A 139 22.57 4.43 -30.08
C SER A 139 23.14 3.06 -29.67
N THR A 140 23.53 2.28 -30.64
CA THR A 140 24.41 1.14 -30.41
C THR A 140 25.82 1.73 -30.25
N GLY A 141 26.18 2.05 -29.00
CA GLY A 141 27.57 2.26 -28.63
C GLY A 141 28.29 0.93 -28.77
N GLY A 142 29.28 0.90 -29.67
CA GLY A 142 30.23 -0.18 -29.80
C GLY A 142 31.18 -0.28 -28.62
#